data_0c3076570772ee9d3c1550eccb96f174
#
_entry.id   0c3076570772ee9d3c1550eccb96f174
#
_cell.length_a   1.000
_cell.length_b   1.000
_cell.length_c   1.000
_cell.angle_alpha   90.00
_cell.angle_beta   90.00
_cell.angle_gamma   90.00
#
_symmetry.space_group_name_H-M   'P 1'
#
loop_
_entity.id
_entity.type
_entity.pdbx_description
1 polymer ?
#
loop_
_entity_poly.entity_id
_entity_poly.type
_entity_poly.pdbx_seq_one_letter_code
_entity_poly.pdbx_strand_id
1 'polypeptide(L)'
;MAGQHASRRSFLRQVAGTSALLLGRRGLGLAEVTPAAAPVGPPVTVGVIGLGAWGREILSTLARLSGARVVAVCDSYAPFHKKALEIAPSAAALADARALIDRPDVEAVVVATPSHLHRALAVEALAAGKHVYCEAPLAATLDDARAIAQAARGARTVFQGGLQGRANSLYRHVGQFVRSGVLGTPVAASVHWARKDSWRRVAPSPAREAELNWRLTKASSPGLMGEVAIHQLDLVAEYLRALPVAVTGFGTTALWKDGRDVPDTVQSVLEYPGGVRVAVEATLASSVGGAHTLVRGSNSSLMLREKRAWLLKEADSPLLGWEVYAHKDNVLEESGIALVADSTKILAAGEEPGQSSREPSRDPLHLAFEGFLAAVRGGPPPACGAREAYQATAVALQAEAAVRAGTRVPISPESLEPA
;
A
#
# COMPACT_ATOMS: atom_id res chain seq x y z
N MET A 1 27.75 52.69 14.52
CA MET A 1 27.64 51.30 14.97
C MET A 1 26.70 50.57 14.00
N ALA A 2 27.30 49.84 13.07
CA ALA A 2 26.53 49.12 12.05
C ALA A 2 26.15 47.76 12.56
N GLY A 3 24.83 47.50 12.76
CA GLY A 3 24.29 46.24 13.13
C GLY A 3 24.38 45.24 11.97
N GLN A 4 25.14 44.19 12.14
CA GLN A 4 25.19 43.08 11.19
C GLN A 4 23.87 42.30 11.27
N HIS A 5 23.02 42.43 10.27
CA HIS A 5 21.88 41.55 10.06
C HIS A 5 22.40 40.21 9.55
N ALA A 6 22.42 39.20 10.44
CA ALA A 6 22.68 37.85 10.03
C ALA A 6 21.59 37.40 9.03
N SER A 7 22.02 36.93 7.86
CA SER A 7 21.06 36.48 6.84
C SER A 7 20.34 35.19 7.31
N ARG A 8 19.07 35.00 6.91
CA ARG A 8 18.31 33.78 7.15
C ARG A 8 19.10 32.50 6.83
N ARG A 9 19.97 32.55 5.82
CA ARG A 9 20.83 31.43 5.42
C ARG A 9 21.93 31.10 6.45
N SER A 10 22.55 32.10 7.10
CA SER A 10 23.59 31.87 8.11
C SER A 10 22.99 31.32 9.40
N PHE A 11 21.80 31.78 9.78
CA PHE A 11 21.06 31.28 10.94
C PHE A 11 20.65 29.82 10.75
N LEU A 12 20.10 29.46 9.58
CA LEU A 12 19.68 28.05 9.30
C LEU A 12 20.90 27.11 9.26
N ARG A 13 22.07 27.53 8.80
CA ARG A 13 23.30 26.74 8.84
C ARG A 13 23.80 26.52 10.28
N GLN A 14 23.70 27.54 11.13
CA GLN A 14 24.08 27.43 12.55
C GLN A 14 23.09 26.54 13.34
N VAL A 15 21.78 26.64 13.11
CA VAL A 15 20.77 25.81 13.76
C VAL A 15 20.86 24.35 13.33
N ALA A 16 21.12 24.09 12.04
CA ALA A 16 21.34 22.73 11.55
C ALA A 16 22.57 22.06 12.16
N GLY A 17 23.66 22.83 12.36
CA GLY A 17 24.87 22.33 13.00
C GLY A 17 24.73 22.07 14.50
N THR A 18 23.99 22.92 15.23
CA THR A 18 23.77 22.78 16.69
C THR A 18 22.69 21.75 17.01
N SER A 19 21.69 21.58 16.19
CA SER A 19 20.66 20.53 16.37
C SER A 19 21.24 19.13 16.20
N ALA A 20 22.20 18.92 15.30
CA ALA A 20 22.89 17.65 15.15
C ALA A 20 23.73 17.28 16.37
N LEU A 21 24.30 18.28 17.08
CA LEU A 21 25.10 18.05 18.30
C LEU A 21 24.25 17.81 19.56
N LEU A 22 23.05 18.35 19.65
CA LEU A 22 22.14 18.17 20.78
C LEU A 22 21.31 16.87 20.69
N LEU A 23 21.03 16.37 19.49
CA LEU A 23 20.34 15.11 19.25
C LEU A 23 21.26 13.88 19.46
N GLY A 24 22.56 14.05 19.42
CA GLY A 24 23.55 12.99 19.61
C GLY A 24 23.71 12.47 21.05
N ARG A 25 23.01 13.00 22.05
CA ARG A 25 23.16 12.62 23.47
C ARG A 25 21.95 12.00 24.14
N ARG A 26 20.82 11.85 23.47
CA ARG A 26 19.69 11.03 23.94
C ARG A 26 19.17 10.22 22.77
N GLY A 27 19.40 8.93 22.79
CA GLY A 27 19.16 7.95 21.75
C GLY A 27 17.73 7.92 21.19
N LEU A 28 17.37 8.91 20.41
CA LEU A 28 16.36 8.76 19.38
C LEU A 28 17.11 8.24 18.15
N GLY A 29 17.14 6.92 18.00
CA GLY A 29 17.60 6.28 16.77
C GLY A 29 16.75 6.73 15.60
N LEU A 30 17.08 7.88 15.04
CA LEU A 30 16.70 8.23 13.67
C LEU A 30 17.50 7.25 12.81
N ALA A 31 16.90 6.12 12.49
CA ALA A 31 17.43 5.28 11.43
C ALA A 31 17.47 6.19 10.19
N GLU A 32 18.66 6.60 9.79
CA GLU A 32 18.90 7.20 8.49
C GLU A 32 18.24 6.28 7.47
N VAL A 33 17.26 6.81 6.75
CA VAL A 33 16.75 6.14 5.55
C VAL A 33 17.87 6.25 4.53
N THR A 34 18.81 5.31 4.61
CA THR A 34 19.82 5.15 3.58
C THR A 34 19.07 4.94 2.26
N PRO A 35 19.38 5.68 1.19
CA PRO A 35 18.87 5.36 -0.14
C PRO A 35 19.14 3.88 -0.38
N ALA A 36 18.17 3.16 -0.92
CA ALA A 36 18.39 1.76 -1.26
C ALA A 36 19.69 1.69 -2.07
N ALA A 37 20.70 1.04 -1.50
CA ALA A 37 21.96 0.84 -2.18
C ALA A 37 21.64 0.17 -3.52
N ALA A 38 22.37 0.55 -4.59
CA ALA A 38 22.24 -0.11 -5.88
C ALA A 38 22.24 -1.62 -5.65
N PRO A 39 21.39 -2.40 -6.35
CA PRO A 39 21.26 -3.82 -6.11
C PRO A 39 22.62 -4.50 -6.18
N VAL A 40 23.03 -5.10 -5.06
CA VAL A 40 24.30 -5.83 -4.98
C VAL A 40 24.07 -7.20 -5.61
N GLY A 41 24.55 -7.38 -6.81
CA GLY A 41 24.48 -8.67 -7.51
C GLY A 41 23.77 -8.60 -8.89
N PRO A 42 23.66 -9.73 -9.59
CA PRO A 42 22.99 -9.79 -10.88
C PRO A 42 21.48 -9.52 -10.72
N PRO A 43 20.80 -9.04 -11.78
CA PRO A 43 19.35 -8.84 -11.75
C PRO A 43 18.62 -10.13 -11.36
N VAL A 44 17.58 -10.02 -10.52
CA VAL A 44 16.69 -11.13 -10.16
C VAL A 44 15.88 -11.51 -11.40
N THR A 45 15.84 -12.79 -11.73
CA THR A 45 15.03 -13.29 -12.83
C THR A 45 13.59 -13.53 -12.36
N VAL A 46 12.65 -12.85 -13.01
CA VAL A 46 11.26 -12.76 -12.57
C VAL A 46 10.31 -13.38 -13.59
N GLY A 47 9.40 -14.20 -13.10
CA GLY A 47 8.20 -14.63 -13.81
C GLY A 47 6.97 -13.89 -13.33
N VAL A 48 6.09 -13.43 -14.23
CA VAL A 48 4.85 -12.72 -13.89
C VAL A 48 3.63 -13.55 -14.30
N ILE A 49 2.76 -13.88 -13.34
CA ILE A 49 1.53 -14.64 -13.56
C ILE A 49 0.33 -13.70 -13.38
N GLY A 50 -0.51 -13.59 -14.45
CA GLY A 50 -1.61 -12.64 -14.52
C GLY A 50 -1.20 -11.38 -15.31
N LEU A 51 -1.70 -11.26 -16.54
CA LEU A 51 -1.35 -10.17 -17.47
C LEU A 51 -2.55 -9.24 -17.75
N GLY A 52 -3.45 -9.15 -16.78
CA GLY A 52 -4.52 -8.16 -16.75
C GLY A 52 -3.98 -6.72 -16.77
N ALA A 53 -4.82 -5.72 -16.61
CA ALA A 53 -4.37 -4.32 -16.61
C ALA A 53 -3.32 -4.06 -15.54
N TRP A 54 -3.54 -4.56 -14.32
CA TRP A 54 -2.61 -4.38 -13.21
C TRP A 54 -1.32 -5.20 -13.38
N GLY A 55 -1.41 -6.46 -13.81
CA GLY A 55 -0.22 -7.27 -14.08
C GLY A 55 0.70 -6.66 -15.16
N ARG A 56 0.15 -5.98 -16.16
CA ARG A 56 0.95 -5.24 -17.14
C ARG A 56 1.58 -3.96 -16.57
N GLU A 57 0.92 -3.30 -15.62
CA GLU A 57 1.54 -2.17 -14.90
C GLU A 57 2.72 -2.64 -14.06
N ILE A 58 2.57 -3.76 -13.37
CA ILE A 58 3.67 -4.44 -12.66
C ILE A 58 4.80 -4.80 -13.64
N LEU A 59 4.47 -5.40 -14.76
CA LEU A 59 5.45 -5.77 -15.80
C LEU A 59 6.21 -4.55 -16.32
N SER A 60 5.50 -3.43 -16.58
CA SER A 60 6.11 -2.17 -16.99
C SER A 60 7.02 -1.60 -15.91
N THR A 61 6.67 -1.75 -14.65
CA THR A 61 7.51 -1.32 -13.53
C THR A 61 8.77 -2.17 -13.42
N LEU A 62 8.66 -3.50 -13.48
CA LEU A 62 9.80 -4.42 -13.46
C LEU A 62 10.75 -4.19 -14.62
N ALA A 63 10.24 -3.90 -15.82
CA ALA A 63 11.05 -3.63 -17.00
C ALA A 63 11.92 -2.36 -16.87
N ARG A 64 11.54 -1.43 -16.01
CA ARG A 64 12.30 -0.20 -15.72
C ARG A 64 13.31 -0.36 -14.58
N LEU A 65 13.24 -1.47 -13.82
CA LEU A 65 14.13 -1.74 -12.69
C LEU A 65 15.38 -2.50 -13.12
N SER A 66 16.54 -1.91 -12.97
CA SER A 66 17.82 -2.55 -13.30
C SER A 66 18.11 -3.81 -12.46
N GLY A 67 17.47 -3.91 -11.28
CA GLY A 67 17.55 -5.09 -10.40
C GLY A 67 16.67 -6.26 -10.81
N ALA A 68 15.84 -6.12 -11.85
CA ALA A 68 14.94 -7.16 -12.34
C ALA A 68 15.25 -7.54 -13.79
N ARG A 69 15.04 -8.81 -14.13
CA ARG A 69 15.00 -9.30 -15.50
C ARG A 69 13.80 -10.22 -15.66
N VAL A 70 12.79 -9.76 -16.40
CA VAL A 70 11.61 -10.58 -16.68
C VAL A 70 11.99 -11.62 -17.73
N VAL A 71 11.89 -12.91 -17.36
CA VAL A 71 12.24 -14.06 -18.21
C VAL A 71 11.04 -14.87 -18.66
N ALA A 72 9.90 -14.74 -17.96
CA ALA A 72 8.66 -15.44 -18.30
C ALA A 72 7.43 -14.60 -17.93
N VAL A 73 6.37 -14.72 -18.71
CA VAL A 73 5.06 -14.15 -18.46
C VAL A 73 3.99 -15.21 -18.69
N CYS A 74 2.94 -15.21 -17.87
CA CYS A 74 1.89 -16.22 -17.95
C CYS A 74 0.49 -15.63 -17.79
N ASP A 75 -0.42 -16.05 -18.68
CA ASP A 75 -1.85 -15.80 -18.59
C ASP A 75 -2.61 -16.89 -19.36
N SER A 76 -3.78 -17.29 -18.89
CA SER A 76 -4.66 -18.23 -19.61
C SER A 76 -5.24 -17.64 -20.89
N TYR A 77 -5.22 -16.30 -21.02
CA TYR A 77 -5.77 -15.59 -22.17
C TYR A 77 -4.68 -15.13 -23.13
N ALA A 78 -4.47 -15.88 -24.19
CA ALA A 78 -3.40 -15.66 -25.19
C ALA A 78 -3.28 -14.22 -25.73
N PRO A 79 -4.36 -13.44 -25.97
CA PRO A 79 -4.23 -12.05 -26.40
C PRO A 79 -3.47 -11.15 -25.41
N PHE A 80 -3.40 -11.49 -24.12
CA PHE A 80 -2.62 -10.73 -23.17
C PHE A 80 -1.11 -10.97 -23.29
N HIS A 81 -0.69 -12.13 -23.82
CA HIS A 81 0.72 -12.42 -24.11
C HIS A 81 1.30 -11.40 -25.09
N LYS A 82 0.57 -11.05 -26.18
CA LYS A 82 1.05 -10.07 -27.16
C LYS A 82 1.38 -8.73 -26.49
N LYS A 83 0.44 -8.21 -25.65
CA LYS A 83 0.64 -6.95 -24.94
C LYS A 83 1.77 -7.01 -23.91
N ALA A 84 1.97 -8.16 -23.28
CA ALA A 84 3.07 -8.36 -22.33
C ALA A 84 4.42 -8.40 -23.03
N LEU A 85 4.50 -9.05 -24.20
CA LEU A 85 5.74 -9.13 -24.99
C LEU A 85 6.12 -7.79 -25.65
N GLU A 86 5.19 -6.85 -25.80
CA GLU A 86 5.52 -5.47 -26.19
C GLU A 86 6.32 -4.75 -25.07
N ILE A 87 6.12 -5.14 -23.81
CA ILE A 87 6.82 -4.58 -22.64
C ILE A 87 8.10 -5.35 -22.32
N ALA A 88 8.05 -6.69 -22.40
CA ALA A 88 9.15 -7.60 -22.10
C ALA A 88 9.41 -8.55 -23.29
N PRO A 89 10.04 -8.09 -24.37
CA PRO A 89 10.15 -8.84 -25.63
C PRO A 89 10.95 -10.15 -25.54
N SER A 90 11.86 -10.24 -24.56
CA SER A 90 12.71 -11.42 -24.35
C SER A 90 12.08 -12.47 -23.44
N ALA A 91 10.91 -12.20 -22.86
CA ALA A 91 10.25 -13.12 -21.94
C ALA A 91 9.57 -14.27 -22.70
N ALA A 92 9.61 -15.47 -22.14
CA ALA A 92 8.81 -16.60 -22.62
C ALA A 92 7.34 -16.40 -22.23
N ALA A 93 6.41 -16.50 -23.19
CA ALA A 93 4.98 -16.43 -22.93
C ALA A 93 4.42 -17.84 -22.74
N LEU A 94 3.77 -18.06 -21.60
CA LEU A 94 3.25 -19.35 -21.16
C LEU A 94 1.75 -19.24 -20.85
N ALA A 95 0.98 -20.28 -21.19
CA ALA A 95 -0.44 -20.34 -20.87
C ALA A 95 -0.69 -21.02 -19.50
N ASP A 96 0.25 -21.83 -19.04
CA ASP A 96 0.19 -22.59 -17.80
C ASP A 96 1.13 -22.00 -16.75
N ALA A 97 0.59 -21.68 -15.59
CA ALA A 97 1.32 -21.10 -14.47
C ALA A 97 2.34 -22.07 -13.88
N ARG A 98 2.02 -23.37 -13.84
CA ARG A 98 2.94 -24.39 -13.35
C ARG A 98 4.18 -24.48 -14.22
N ALA A 99 4.00 -24.44 -15.55
CA ALA A 99 5.13 -24.41 -16.48
C ALA A 99 6.05 -23.20 -16.27
N LEU A 100 5.53 -22.06 -15.78
CA LEU A 100 6.34 -20.90 -15.39
C LEU A 100 7.06 -21.16 -14.06
N ILE A 101 6.35 -21.68 -13.05
CA ILE A 101 6.88 -21.94 -11.70
C ILE A 101 8.02 -22.98 -11.77
N ASP A 102 7.88 -24.03 -12.58
CA ASP A 102 8.84 -25.11 -12.72
C ASP A 102 10.13 -24.70 -13.50
N ARG A 103 10.15 -23.51 -14.11
CA ARG A 103 11.34 -23.04 -14.85
C ARG A 103 12.54 -22.83 -13.91
N PRO A 104 13.70 -23.43 -14.23
CA PRO A 104 14.91 -23.28 -13.41
C PRO A 104 15.53 -21.86 -13.49
N ASP A 105 15.26 -21.12 -14.58
CA ASP A 105 15.76 -19.76 -14.79
C ASP A 105 14.86 -18.68 -14.15
N VAL A 106 13.76 -19.03 -13.47
CA VAL A 106 12.91 -18.14 -12.70
C VAL A 106 13.31 -18.20 -11.24
N GLU A 107 13.81 -17.12 -10.65
CA GLU A 107 14.14 -17.01 -9.22
C GLU A 107 12.93 -16.52 -8.41
N ALA A 108 12.17 -15.56 -8.95
CA ALA A 108 11.03 -14.95 -8.27
C ALA A 108 9.76 -14.99 -9.12
N VAL A 109 8.63 -15.19 -8.47
CA VAL A 109 7.30 -15.22 -9.10
C VAL A 109 6.46 -14.07 -8.56
N VAL A 110 5.87 -13.30 -9.47
CA VAL A 110 4.86 -12.29 -9.15
C VAL A 110 3.49 -12.85 -9.49
N VAL A 111 2.60 -12.88 -8.48
CA VAL A 111 1.22 -13.33 -8.62
C VAL A 111 0.31 -12.10 -8.68
N ALA A 112 -0.23 -11.79 -9.86
CA ALA A 112 -1.10 -10.65 -10.14
C ALA A 112 -2.42 -11.07 -10.81
N THR A 113 -2.88 -12.26 -10.47
CA THR A 113 -4.14 -12.88 -10.92
C THR A 113 -5.35 -12.35 -10.14
N PRO A 114 -6.58 -12.75 -10.44
CA PRO A 114 -7.71 -12.59 -9.54
C PRO A 114 -7.45 -13.15 -8.14
N SER A 115 -7.90 -12.45 -7.09
CA SER A 115 -7.56 -12.73 -5.68
C SER A 115 -7.91 -14.15 -5.22
N HIS A 116 -8.98 -14.75 -5.76
CA HIS A 116 -9.36 -16.13 -5.44
C HIS A 116 -8.43 -17.22 -6.03
N LEU A 117 -7.52 -16.84 -6.93
CA LEU A 117 -6.53 -17.74 -7.52
C LEU A 117 -5.16 -17.66 -6.83
N HIS A 118 -4.94 -16.67 -5.96
CA HIS A 118 -3.63 -16.41 -5.36
C HIS A 118 -3.12 -17.58 -4.55
N ARG A 119 -3.98 -18.27 -3.78
CA ARG A 119 -3.57 -19.39 -2.91
C ARG A 119 -2.86 -20.50 -3.70
N ALA A 120 -3.47 -20.99 -4.75
CA ALA A 120 -2.92 -22.08 -5.53
C ALA A 120 -1.52 -21.71 -6.07
N LEU A 121 -1.40 -20.52 -6.64
CA LEU A 121 -0.19 -20.05 -7.30
C LEU A 121 0.92 -19.69 -6.30
N ALA A 122 0.60 -18.95 -5.24
CA ALA A 122 1.59 -18.51 -4.26
C ALA A 122 2.14 -19.68 -3.44
N VAL A 123 1.28 -20.61 -3.01
CA VAL A 123 1.70 -21.78 -2.23
C VAL A 123 2.57 -22.71 -3.11
N GLU A 124 2.17 -22.95 -4.37
CA GLU A 124 2.96 -23.76 -5.31
C GLU A 124 4.33 -23.12 -5.60
N ALA A 125 4.39 -21.81 -5.86
CA ALA A 125 5.64 -21.10 -6.09
C ALA A 125 6.58 -21.16 -4.88
N LEU A 126 6.06 -20.98 -3.65
CA LEU A 126 6.83 -21.10 -2.42
C LEU A 126 7.35 -22.53 -2.22
N ALA A 127 6.51 -23.54 -2.47
CA ALA A 127 6.90 -24.95 -2.38
C ALA A 127 7.99 -25.32 -3.42
N ALA A 128 7.97 -24.68 -4.60
CA ALA A 128 9.01 -24.81 -5.62
C ALA A 128 10.29 -24.01 -5.29
N GLY A 129 10.38 -23.40 -4.11
CA GLY A 129 11.56 -22.65 -3.68
C GLY A 129 11.71 -21.29 -4.36
N LYS A 130 10.65 -20.72 -4.92
CA LYS A 130 10.68 -19.39 -5.54
C LYS A 130 10.45 -18.30 -4.50
N HIS A 131 11.09 -17.14 -4.70
CA HIS A 131 10.68 -15.91 -4.01
C HIS A 131 9.32 -15.47 -4.57
N VAL A 132 8.43 -14.96 -3.71
CA VAL A 132 7.05 -14.65 -4.14
C VAL A 132 6.67 -13.21 -3.77
N TYR A 133 6.22 -12.47 -4.77
CA TYR A 133 5.43 -11.26 -4.59
C TYR A 133 3.97 -11.59 -4.93
N CYS A 134 3.07 -11.47 -3.95
CA CYS A 134 1.64 -11.77 -4.13
C CYS A 134 0.82 -10.52 -3.92
N GLU A 135 0.00 -10.13 -4.91
CA GLU A 135 -0.84 -8.95 -4.83
C GLU A 135 -1.86 -9.01 -3.69
N ALA A 136 -2.30 -7.83 -3.25
CA ALA A 136 -3.31 -7.66 -2.22
C ALA A 136 -4.74 -7.59 -2.84
N PRO A 137 -5.73 -8.16 -2.12
CA PRO A 137 -5.62 -8.97 -0.90
C PRO A 137 -4.95 -10.32 -1.19
N LEU A 138 -4.36 -10.96 -0.16
CA LEU A 138 -3.72 -12.26 -0.36
C LEU A 138 -4.66 -13.33 -0.93
N ALA A 139 -5.94 -13.27 -0.60
CA ALA A 139 -6.95 -14.18 -1.10
C ALA A 139 -8.36 -13.59 -0.94
N ALA A 140 -9.36 -14.29 -1.50
CA ALA A 140 -10.78 -13.96 -1.35
C ALA A 140 -11.42 -14.58 -0.07
N THR A 141 -10.71 -15.48 0.62
CA THR A 141 -11.17 -16.13 1.86
C THR A 141 -10.09 -16.08 2.94
N LEU A 142 -10.50 -16.11 4.22
CA LEU A 142 -9.56 -16.13 5.35
C LEU A 142 -8.67 -17.37 5.35
N ASP A 143 -9.24 -18.55 5.03
CA ASP A 143 -8.49 -19.79 5.03
C ASP A 143 -7.43 -19.83 3.94
N ASP A 144 -7.74 -19.31 2.75
CA ASP A 144 -6.78 -19.22 1.66
C ASP A 144 -5.67 -18.20 1.99
N ALA A 145 -6.02 -17.06 2.58
CA ALA A 145 -5.04 -16.07 3.02
C ALA A 145 -4.11 -16.64 4.11
N ARG A 146 -4.67 -17.40 5.05
CA ARG A 146 -3.91 -18.11 6.10
C ARG A 146 -2.96 -19.13 5.50
N ALA A 147 -3.42 -19.92 4.56
CA ALA A 147 -2.60 -20.94 3.89
C ALA A 147 -1.39 -20.30 3.17
N ILE A 148 -1.58 -19.15 2.50
CA ILE A 148 -0.47 -18.39 1.88
C ILE A 148 0.52 -17.91 2.95
N ALA A 149 0.02 -17.31 4.02
CA ALA A 149 0.88 -16.76 5.08
C ALA A 149 1.67 -17.86 5.81
N GLN A 150 1.06 -19.02 6.04
CA GLN A 150 1.73 -20.19 6.62
C GLN A 150 2.80 -20.75 5.70
N ALA A 151 2.50 -20.92 4.40
CA ALA A 151 3.48 -21.35 3.42
C ALA A 151 4.67 -20.39 3.33
N ALA A 152 4.40 -19.08 3.35
CA ALA A 152 5.45 -18.05 3.32
C ALA A 152 6.33 -18.06 4.58
N ARG A 153 5.75 -18.29 5.76
CA ARG A 153 6.51 -18.43 7.03
C ARG A 153 7.40 -19.69 7.06
N GLY A 154 6.92 -20.77 6.46
CA GLY A 154 7.67 -22.03 6.37
C GLY A 154 8.76 -22.02 5.29
N ALA A 155 8.69 -21.09 4.33
CA ALA A 155 9.64 -21.01 3.23
C ALA A 155 10.97 -20.33 3.65
N ARG A 156 12.07 -20.73 3.00
CA ARG A 156 13.38 -20.04 3.14
C ARG A 156 13.54 -18.89 2.16
N THR A 157 12.53 -18.66 1.34
CA THR A 157 12.52 -17.64 0.31
C THR A 157 11.84 -16.36 0.80
N VAL A 158 12.06 -15.25 0.11
CA VAL A 158 11.44 -13.98 0.41
C VAL A 158 9.99 -14.01 -0.06
N PHE A 159 9.08 -13.57 0.82
CA PHE A 159 7.69 -13.32 0.48
C PHE A 159 7.36 -11.84 0.72
N GLN A 160 6.65 -11.22 -0.22
CA GLN A 160 6.10 -9.87 -0.07
C GLN A 160 4.65 -9.82 -0.51
N GLY A 161 3.79 -9.23 0.31
CA GLY A 161 2.42 -8.87 -0.06
C GLY A 161 2.33 -7.54 -0.79
N GLY A 162 1.39 -7.40 -1.71
CA GLY A 162 1.19 -6.25 -2.59
C GLY A 162 0.57 -5.02 -1.92
N LEU A 163 0.90 -4.72 -0.67
CA LEU A 163 0.50 -3.50 0.03
C LEU A 163 1.56 -2.41 -0.18
N GLN A 164 1.60 -1.85 -1.39
CA GLN A 164 2.61 -0.90 -1.84
C GLN A 164 2.67 0.37 -0.99
N GLY A 165 1.58 0.73 -0.29
CA GLY A 165 1.55 1.84 0.66
C GLY A 165 2.65 1.76 1.72
N ARG A 166 3.02 0.56 2.17
CA ARG A 166 4.10 0.34 3.15
C ARG A 166 5.49 0.71 2.63
N ALA A 167 5.70 0.67 1.32
CA ALA A 167 6.93 1.13 0.67
C ALA A 167 6.89 2.63 0.31
N ASN A 168 5.73 3.29 0.37
CA ASN A 168 5.57 4.69 0.01
C ASN A 168 6.39 5.59 0.94
N SER A 169 7.33 6.36 0.37
CA SER A 169 8.21 7.25 1.12
C SER A 169 7.44 8.31 1.92
N LEU A 170 6.37 8.87 1.36
CA LEU A 170 5.52 9.83 2.04
C LEU A 170 4.81 9.20 3.26
N TYR A 171 4.22 8.01 3.10
CA TYR A 171 3.52 7.33 4.20
C TYR A 171 4.47 6.96 5.33
N ARG A 172 5.67 6.48 4.98
CA ARG A 172 6.73 6.18 5.97
C ARG A 172 7.21 7.45 6.69
N HIS A 173 7.35 8.56 5.96
CA HIS A 173 7.69 9.85 6.53
C HIS A 173 6.61 10.34 7.50
N VAL A 174 5.34 10.34 7.09
CA VAL A 174 4.19 10.65 7.95
C VAL A 174 4.15 9.73 9.18
N GLY A 175 4.42 8.44 9.01
CA GLY A 175 4.51 7.47 10.10
C GLY A 175 5.57 7.83 11.14
N GLN A 176 6.66 8.53 10.78
CA GLN A 176 7.64 9.04 11.75
C GLN A 176 7.03 10.13 12.64
N PHE A 177 6.25 11.05 12.07
CA PHE A 177 5.53 12.06 12.86
C PHE A 177 4.49 11.41 13.78
N VAL A 178 3.76 10.42 13.30
CA VAL A 178 2.81 9.67 14.16
C VAL A 178 3.55 9.04 15.34
N ARG A 179 4.68 8.39 15.09
CA ARG A 179 5.50 7.77 16.14
C ARG A 179 6.10 8.78 17.12
N SER A 180 6.34 10.02 16.70
CA SER A 180 6.80 11.08 17.60
C SER A 180 5.71 11.60 18.54
N GLY A 181 4.47 11.11 18.42
CA GLY A 181 3.35 11.50 19.28
C GLY A 181 2.63 12.78 18.84
N VAL A 182 2.85 13.26 17.61
CA VAL A 182 2.27 14.50 17.10
C VAL A 182 0.74 14.51 17.14
N LEU A 183 0.10 13.34 16.99
CA LEU A 183 -1.35 13.21 17.08
C LEU A 183 -1.89 13.43 18.51
N GLY A 184 -1.08 13.21 19.55
CA GLY A 184 -1.58 13.00 20.89
C GLY A 184 -2.33 11.67 21.02
N THR A 185 -3.46 11.64 21.71
CA THR A 185 -4.32 10.45 21.81
C THR A 185 -5.16 10.31 20.53
N PRO A 186 -5.07 9.16 19.82
CA PRO A 186 -5.94 8.92 18.66
C PRO A 186 -7.43 8.93 19.06
N VAL A 187 -8.27 9.62 18.31
CA VAL A 187 -9.71 9.80 18.57
C VAL A 187 -10.56 9.07 17.55
N ALA A 188 -10.29 9.27 16.27
CA ALA A 188 -11.04 8.68 15.16
C ALA A 188 -10.21 8.67 13.87
N ALA A 189 -10.65 7.88 12.90
CA ALA A 189 -10.15 8.02 11.53
C ALA A 189 -11.29 7.87 10.51
N SER A 190 -11.06 8.37 9.30
CA SER A 190 -11.94 8.13 8.17
C SER A 190 -11.14 7.78 6.93
N VAL A 191 -11.64 6.79 6.21
CA VAL A 191 -11.14 6.29 4.93
C VAL A 191 -12.19 6.54 3.88
N HIS A 192 -11.81 7.21 2.82
CA HIS A 192 -12.69 7.48 1.69
C HIS A 192 -12.02 7.03 0.40
N TRP A 193 -12.76 6.28 -0.41
CA TRP A 193 -12.34 5.90 -1.75
C TRP A 193 -13.52 6.01 -2.71
N ALA A 194 -13.39 6.85 -3.73
CA ALA A 194 -14.44 7.10 -4.70
C ALA A 194 -13.87 7.10 -6.11
N ARG A 195 -14.42 6.25 -6.98
CA ARG A 195 -14.07 6.19 -8.40
C ARG A 195 -15.25 5.67 -9.21
N LYS A 196 -15.74 6.43 -10.14
CA LYS A 196 -16.81 5.98 -11.02
C LYS A 196 -16.28 4.99 -12.06
N ASP A 197 -16.44 3.70 -11.78
CA ASP A 197 -16.02 2.59 -12.64
C ASP A 197 -16.92 1.37 -12.38
N SER A 198 -17.54 0.82 -13.41
CA SER A 198 -18.38 -0.36 -13.24
C SER A 198 -17.59 -1.63 -12.91
N TRP A 199 -16.27 -1.64 -13.10
CA TRP A 199 -15.42 -2.84 -13.11
C TRP A 199 -15.78 -3.87 -14.19
N ARG A 200 -16.96 -3.75 -14.81
CA ARG A 200 -17.36 -4.65 -15.88
C ARG A 200 -16.46 -4.49 -17.11
N ARG A 201 -16.02 -5.61 -17.63
CA ARG A 201 -15.24 -5.70 -18.86
C ARG A 201 -16.05 -6.42 -19.92
N VAL A 202 -16.00 -5.94 -21.15
CA VAL A 202 -16.62 -6.62 -22.28
C VAL A 202 -15.84 -7.91 -22.54
N ALA A 203 -16.53 -9.04 -22.45
CA ALA A 203 -15.95 -10.34 -22.71
C ALA A 203 -16.00 -10.67 -24.22
N PRO A 204 -14.94 -11.23 -24.80
CA PRO A 204 -14.92 -11.63 -26.21
C PRO A 204 -15.80 -12.86 -26.49
N SER A 205 -16.19 -13.60 -25.46
CA SER A 205 -17.09 -14.74 -25.54
C SER A 205 -17.76 -15.00 -24.20
N PRO A 206 -18.92 -15.71 -24.16
CA PRO A 206 -19.59 -16.07 -22.91
C PRO A 206 -18.69 -16.90 -21.96
N ALA A 207 -17.81 -17.74 -22.48
CA ALA A 207 -16.89 -18.53 -21.67
C ALA A 207 -15.88 -17.66 -20.89
N ARG A 208 -15.58 -16.46 -21.37
CA ARG A 208 -14.66 -15.52 -20.71
C ARG A 208 -15.38 -14.53 -19.79
N GLU A 209 -16.71 -14.50 -19.79
CA GLU A 209 -17.48 -13.52 -19.01
C GLU A 209 -17.16 -13.63 -17.51
N ALA A 210 -17.23 -14.82 -16.94
CA ALA A 210 -16.99 -15.05 -15.52
C ALA A 210 -15.53 -14.72 -15.12
N GLU A 211 -14.56 -15.11 -15.93
CA GLU A 211 -13.14 -14.89 -15.64
C GLU A 211 -12.76 -13.40 -15.68
N LEU A 212 -13.29 -12.64 -16.66
CA LEU A 212 -12.98 -11.20 -16.79
C LEU A 212 -13.73 -10.34 -15.77
N ASN A 213 -14.92 -10.79 -15.37
CA ASN A 213 -15.81 -10.06 -14.48
C ASN A 213 -15.88 -10.65 -13.07
N TRP A 214 -14.84 -11.36 -12.65
CA TRP A 214 -14.74 -12.01 -11.35
C TRP A 214 -15.02 -11.09 -10.16
N ARG A 215 -14.70 -9.79 -10.28
CA ARG A 215 -14.96 -8.77 -9.24
C ARG A 215 -16.44 -8.50 -9.01
N LEU A 216 -17.30 -8.91 -9.93
CA LEU A 216 -18.74 -8.66 -9.85
C LEU A 216 -19.50 -9.77 -9.10
N THR A 217 -18.82 -10.85 -8.75
CA THR A 217 -19.43 -12.04 -8.14
C THR A 217 -18.86 -12.30 -6.74
N LYS A 218 -19.73 -12.43 -5.74
CA LYS A 218 -19.37 -12.70 -4.34
C LYS A 218 -18.55 -13.97 -4.15
N ALA A 219 -18.70 -14.94 -5.04
CA ALA A 219 -17.98 -16.21 -4.98
C ALA A 219 -16.47 -16.05 -5.25
N SER A 220 -16.07 -15.03 -6.00
CA SER A 220 -14.68 -14.82 -6.43
C SER A 220 -14.08 -13.51 -5.94
N SER A 221 -14.92 -12.53 -5.56
CA SER A 221 -14.49 -11.19 -5.18
C SER A 221 -14.52 -11.00 -3.65
N PRO A 222 -13.49 -10.44 -3.06
CA PRO A 222 -13.49 -9.96 -1.68
C PRO A 222 -14.19 -8.60 -1.50
N GLY A 223 -14.95 -8.15 -2.51
CA GLY A 223 -15.72 -6.90 -2.49
C GLY A 223 -14.86 -5.63 -2.43
N LEU A 224 -15.53 -4.49 -2.22
CA LEU A 224 -14.84 -3.19 -2.15
C LEU A 224 -13.91 -3.08 -0.94
N MET A 225 -14.25 -3.75 0.16
CA MET A 225 -13.39 -3.72 1.35
C MET A 225 -12.05 -4.43 1.07
N GLY A 226 -12.08 -5.56 0.36
CA GLY A 226 -10.87 -6.31 0.00
C GLY A 226 -10.12 -5.73 -1.19
N GLU A 227 -10.81 -5.31 -2.23
CA GLU A 227 -10.16 -4.90 -3.49
C GLU A 227 -9.57 -3.47 -3.44
N VAL A 228 -10.15 -2.57 -2.63
CA VAL A 228 -9.72 -1.17 -2.60
C VAL A 228 -9.46 -0.62 -1.20
N ALA A 229 -10.39 -0.81 -0.25
CA ALA A 229 -10.24 -0.22 1.09
C ALA A 229 -9.07 -0.82 1.89
N ILE A 230 -8.66 -2.05 1.59
CA ILE A 230 -7.54 -2.74 2.26
C ILE A 230 -6.27 -1.89 2.35
N HIS A 231 -5.92 -1.14 1.30
CA HIS A 231 -4.71 -0.32 1.27
C HIS A 231 -4.73 0.82 2.29
N GLN A 232 -5.89 1.44 2.48
CA GLN A 232 -6.06 2.53 3.44
C GLN A 232 -6.32 1.99 4.85
N LEU A 233 -7.00 0.85 4.99
CA LEU A 233 -7.17 0.15 6.27
C LEU A 233 -5.83 -0.30 6.85
N ASP A 234 -4.94 -0.83 6.01
CA ASP A 234 -3.58 -1.19 6.38
C ASP A 234 -2.79 0.02 6.90
N LEU A 235 -2.86 1.15 6.19
CA LEU A 235 -2.22 2.39 6.59
C LEU A 235 -2.74 2.92 7.93
N VAL A 236 -4.06 2.89 8.15
CA VAL A 236 -4.67 3.32 9.41
C VAL A 236 -4.25 2.40 10.55
N ALA A 237 -4.24 1.08 10.34
CA ALA A 237 -3.77 0.12 11.34
C ALA A 237 -2.29 0.35 11.72
N GLU A 238 -1.43 0.66 10.76
CA GLU A 238 -0.03 1.02 11.00
C GLU A 238 0.08 2.30 11.86
N TYR A 239 -0.70 3.34 11.54
CA TYR A 239 -0.64 4.62 12.27
C TYR A 239 -1.27 4.54 13.66
N LEU A 240 -2.35 3.80 13.82
CA LEU A 240 -2.95 3.53 15.13
C LEU A 240 -2.14 2.50 15.94
N ARG A 241 -1.24 1.74 15.31
CA ARG A 241 -0.48 0.63 15.91
C ARG A 241 -1.39 -0.37 16.62
N ALA A 242 -2.56 -0.60 16.06
CA ALA A 242 -3.59 -1.46 16.58
C ALA A 242 -4.38 -2.09 15.43
N LEU A 243 -5.03 -3.20 15.73
CA LEU A 243 -5.96 -3.87 14.83
C LEU A 243 -7.38 -3.73 15.39
N PRO A 244 -8.42 -3.74 14.56
CA PRO A 244 -9.80 -3.59 15.02
C PRO A 244 -10.28 -4.85 15.75
N VAL A 245 -11.23 -4.66 16.68
CA VAL A 245 -11.86 -5.72 17.49
C VAL A 245 -13.28 -6.05 17.05
N ALA A 246 -13.87 -5.21 16.20
CA ALA A 246 -15.17 -5.47 15.56
C ALA A 246 -15.36 -4.55 14.36
N VAL A 247 -16.32 -4.88 13.53
CA VAL A 247 -16.73 -4.05 12.38
C VAL A 247 -18.23 -4.16 12.16
N THR A 248 -18.86 -3.05 11.79
CA THR A 248 -20.24 -2.99 11.30
C THR A 248 -20.21 -2.37 9.90
N GLY A 249 -20.99 -2.90 8.97
CA GLY A 249 -20.99 -2.36 7.62
C GLY A 249 -22.29 -2.63 6.88
N PHE A 250 -22.50 -1.85 5.82
CA PHE A 250 -23.64 -1.94 4.92
C PHE A 250 -23.16 -1.75 3.49
N GLY A 251 -23.80 -2.47 2.57
CA GLY A 251 -23.50 -2.39 1.16
C GLY A 251 -24.76 -2.29 0.32
N THR A 252 -24.69 -1.57 -0.77
CA THR A 252 -25.78 -1.46 -1.73
C THR A 252 -25.24 -1.43 -3.16
N THR A 253 -26.04 -1.92 -4.12
CA THR A 253 -25.83 -1.67 -5.54
C THR A 253 -26.63 -0.43 -5.91
N ALA A 254 -26.00 0.75 -5.76
CA ALA A 254 -26.65 2.03 -5.96
C ALA A 254 -26.83 2.37 -7.46
N LEU A 255 -25.78 2.20 -8.27
CA LEU A 255 -25.73 2.64 -9.66
C LEU A 255 -25.72 1.47 -10.66
N TRP A 256 -24.82 0.51 -10.51
CA TRP A 256 -24.52 -0.49 -11.53
C TRP A 256 -25.44 -1.71 -11.44
N LYS A 257 -26.61 -1.62 -12.11
CA LYS A 257 -27.63 -2.70 -12.17
C LYS A 257 -27.33 -3.69 -13.30
N ASP A 258 -26.12 -4.24 -13.32
CA ASP A 258 -25.58 -5.08 -14.38
C ASP A 258 -25.52 -6.58 -14.06
N GLY A 259 -26.30 -7.02 -13.07
CA GLY A 259 -26.36 -8.43 -12.63
C GLY A 259 -25.28 -8.83 -11.63
N ARG A 260 -24.50 -7.84 -11.12
CA ARG A 260 -23.55 -8.11 -10.02
C ARG A 260 -24.28 -8.45 -8.71
N ASP A 261 -23.65 -9.25 -7.90
CA ASP A 261 -24.09 -9.50 -6.51
C ASP A 261 -23.12 -8.88 -5.47
N VAL A 262 -22.03 -8.24 -5.93
CA VAL A 262 -21.13 -7.43 -5.10
C VAL A 262 -21.64 -5.99 -5.07
N PRO A 263 -21.80 -5.36 -3.89
CA PRO A 263 -22.15 -3.94 -3.78
C PRO A 263 -21.20 -3.03 -4.55
N ASP A 264 -21.72 -1.97 -5.14
CA ASP A 264 -20.93 -0.91 -5.77
C ASP A 264 -20.65 0.27 -4.83
N THR A 265 -21.29 0.27 -3.66
CA THR A 265 -21.13 1.28 -2.61
C THR A 265 -21.21 0.59 -1.27
N VAL A 266 -20.21 0.84 -0.41
CA VAL A 266 -20.12 0.27 0.94
C VAL A 266 -19.77 1.35 1.95
N GLN A 267 -20.32 1.21 3.16
CA GLN A 267 -20.00 2.02 4.32
C GLN A 267 -19.79 1.11 5.53
N SER A 268 -18.74 1.36 6.30
CA SER A 268 -18.39 0.54 7.46
C SER A 268 -17.81 1.39 8.58
N VAL A 269 -17.94 0.88 9.81
CA VAL A 269 -17.25 1.43 10.98
C VAL A 269 -16.51 0.30 11.67
N LEU A 270 -15.18 0.42 11.73
CA LEU A 270 -14.33 -0.50 12.48
C LEU A 270 -14.10 0.04 13.89
N GLU A 271 -14.18 -0.84 14.86
CA GLU A 271 -13.96 -0.55 16.28
C GLU A 271 -12.54 -0.96 16.67
N TYR A 272 -11.76 -0.01 17.14
CA TYR A 272 -10.40 -0.24 17.64
C TYR A 272 -10.34 -0.17 19.15
N PRO A 273 -9.31 -0.77 19.79
CA PRO A 273 -9.08 -0.62 21.22
C PRO A 273 -9.04 0.85 21.65
N GLY A 274 -9.42 1.14 22.90
CA GLY A 274 -9.44 2.50 23.41
C GLY A 274 -10.62 3.36 22.91
N GLY A 275 -11.60 2.77 22.24
CA GLY A 275 -12.80 3.47 21.77
C GLY A 275 -12.65 4.19 20.42
N VAL A 276 -11.50 4.10 19.78
CA VAL A 276 -11.27 4.70 18.45
C VAL A 276 -12.19 4.06 17.41
N ARG A 277 -12.79 4.87 16.55
CA ARG A 277 -13.64 4.42 15.43
C ARG A 277 -13.04 4.84 14.11
N VAL A 278 -13.03 3.91 13.16
CA VAL A 278 -12.58 4.16 11.79
C VAL A 278 -13.76 4.00 10.85
N ALA A 279 -14.24 5.12 10.32
CA ALA A 279 -15.30 5.13 9.31
C ALA A 279 -14.70 4.89 7.92
N VAL A 280 -15.32 4.02 7.14
CA VAL A 280 -14.90 3.68 5.77
C VAL A 280 -16.05 3.90 4.83
N GLU A 281 -15.77 4.59 3.73
CA GLU A 281 -16.67 4.72 2.59
C GLU A 281 -15.91 4.35 1.32
N ALA A 282 -16.45 3.40 0.54
CA ALA A 282 -15.91 3.09 -0.77
C ALA A 282 -17.03 2.97 -1.80
N THR A 283 -16.88 3.64 -2.96
CA THR A 283 -17.91 3.65 -4.00
C THR A 283 -17.35 3.61 -5.40
N LEU A 284 -18.03 2.83 -6.26
CA LEU A 284 -17.84 2.80 -7.70
C LEU A 284 -18.87 3.69 -8.44
N ALA A 285 -19.76 4.37 -7.71
CA ALA A 285 -20.85 5.16 -8.29
C ALA A 285 -20.49 6.64 -8.52
N SER A 286 -19.44 7.14 -7.85
CA SER A 286 -18.99 8.53 -7.91
C SER A 286 -17.47 8.60 -7.91
N SER A 287 -16.90 9.67 -8.47
CA SER A 287 -15.46 9.97 -8.36
C SER A 287 -15.17 11.16 -7.45
N VAL A 288 -16.21 11.79 -6.89
CA VAL A 288 -16.04 12.98 -6.05
C VAL A 288 -15.33 12.58 -4.74
N GLY A 289 -14.33 13.36 -4.34
CA GLY A 289 -13.52 13.08 -3.16
C GLY A 289 -12.28 12.24 -3.44
N GLY A 290 -12.29 11.36 -4.44
CA GLY A 290 -11.15 10.48 -4.76
C GLY A 290 -10.76 9.56 -3.60
N ALA A 291 -9.47 9.33 -3.41
CA ALA A 291 -8.95 8.56 -2.29
C ALA A 291 -8.30 9.48 -1.26
N HIS A 292 -8.75 9.42 -0.01
CA HIS A 292 -8.11 10.13 1.09
C HIS A 292 -8.30 9.41 2.43
N THR A 293 -7.39 9.66 3.36
CA THR A 293 -7.43 9.15 4.72
C THR A 293 -7.23 10.31 5.69
N LEU A 294 -8.05 10.39 6.72
CA LEU A 294 -7.94 11.38 7.78
C LEU A 294 -7.84 10.65 9.11
N VAL A 295 -6.76 10.88 9.86
CA VAL A 295 -6.55 10.34 11.21
C VAL A 295 -6.56 11.49 12.19
N ARG A 296 -7.48 11.47 13.14
CA ARG A 296 -7.68 12.52 14.14
C ARG A 296 -7.12 12.11 15.49
N GLY A 297 -6.39 13.00 16.10
CA GLY A 297 -5.92 12.87 17.47
C GLY A 297 -6.26 14.10 18.31
N SER A 298 -5.92 14.06 19.61
CA SER A 298 -6.21 15.16 20.54
C SER A 298 -5.38 16.43 20.29
N ASN A 299 -4.22 16.30 19.63
CA ASN A 299 -3.31 17.42 19.40
C ASN A 299 -3.28 17.87 17.94
N SER A 300 -3.55 16.96 17.03
CA SER A 300 -3.57 17.24 15.60
C SER A 300 -4.28 16.16 14.81
N SER A 301 -4.62 16.48 13.57
CA SER A 301 -5.14 15.55 12.58
C SER A 301 -4.19 15.42 11.40
N LEU A 302 -4.09 14.22 10.83
CA LEU A 302 -3.32 13.93 9.63
C LEU A 302 -4.26 13.69 8.45
N MET A 303 -4.16 14.50 7.42
CA MET A 303 -4.85 14.32 6.15
C MET A 303 -3.88 13.79 5.11
N LEU A 304 -4.19 12.63 4.53
CA LEU A 304 -3.44 12.05 3.41
C LEU A 304 -4.36 12.00 2.19
N ARG A 305 -3.93 12.60 1.10
CA ARG A 305 -4.69 12.61 -0.14
C ARG A 305 -3.73 12.50 -1.32
N GLU A 306 -3.88 11.46 -2.13
CA GLU A 306 -3.05 11.21 -3.30
C GLU A 306 -1.54 11.17 -2.95
N LYS A 307 -0.79 12.19 -3.37
CA LYS A 307 0.66 12.32 -3.16
C LYS A 307 1.02 13.36 -2.10
N ARG A 308 0.06 13.81 -1.31
CA ARG A 308 0.24 14.87 -0.31
C ARG A 308 -0.25 14.43 1.06
N ALA A 309 0.37 14.99 2.08
CA ALA A 309 -0.05 14.84 3.45
C ALA A 309 0.07 16.17 4.19
N TRP A 310 -0.86 16.41 5.10
CA TRP A 310 -0.89 17.62 5.91
C TRP A 310 -1.15 17.27 7.37
N LEU A 311 -0.49 18.00 8.25
CA LEU A 311 -0.75 18.02 9.67
C LEU A 311 -1.57 19.28 10.00
N LEU A 312 -2.79 19.07 10.50
CA LEU A 312 -3.71 20.12 10.95
C LEU A 312 -3.68 20.09 12.48
N LYS A 313 -3.22 21.19 13.09
CA LYS A 313 -3.05 21.27 14.54
C LYS A 313 -4.30 21.79 15.22
N GLU A 314 -4.59 21.24 16.39
CA GLU A 314 -5.60 21.82 17.30
C GLU A 314 -5.05 23.10 17.94
N ALA A 315 -5.94 24.05 18.26
CA ALA A 315 -5.57 25.37 18.77
C ALA A 315 -4.85 25.33 20.13
N ASP A 316 -5.19 24.33 20.95
CA ASP A 316 -4.64 24.13 22.30
C ASP A 316 -3.45 23.15 22.32
N SER A 317 -3.02 22.65 21.17
CA SER A 317 -1.91 21.69 21.09
C SER A 317 -0.55 22.35 21.38
N PRO A 318 0.39 21.60 21.98
CA PRO A 318 1.73 22.11 22.24
C PRO A 318 2.43 22.57 20.96
N LEU A 319 3.20 23.66 21.05
CA LEU A 319 4.02 24.12 19.94
C LEU A 319 5.16 23.11 19.67
N LEU A 320 5.31 22.76 18.40
CA LEU A 320 6.41 21.94 17.93
C LEU A 320 7.52 22.87 17.41
N GLY A 321 8.74 22.75 17.92
CA GLY A 321 9.82 23.69 17.62
C GLY A 321 10.15 23.83 16.11
N TRP A 322 9.80 22.85 15.30
CA TRP A 322 10.01 22.87 13.85
C TRP A 322 8.86 23.51 13.06
N GLU A 323 7.65 23.61 13.65
CA GLU A 323 6.45 24.06 12.91
C GLU A 323 6.50 25.53 12.47
N VAL A 324 7.32 26.33 13.17
CA VAL A 324 7.52 27.77 12.85
C VAL A 324 8.14 27.94 11.46
N TYR A 325 8.90 26.94 11.01
CA TYR A 325 9.59 26.93 9.72
C TYR A 325 8.89 26.08 8.65
N ALA A 326 7.76 25.45 9.02
CA ALA A 326 7.06 24.55 8.13
C ALA A 326 6.26 25.31 7.08
N HIS A 327 6.21 24.75 5.87
CA HIS A 327 5.32 25.25 4.82
C HIS A 327 3.86 24.96 5.21
N LYS A 328 3.00 25.96 5.04
CA LYS A 328 1.59 25.88 5.37
C LYS A 328 0.74 26.03 4.10
N ASP A 329 -0.18 25.09 3.91
CA ASP A 329 -1.18 25.10 2.86
C ASP A 329 -2.57 25.37 3.49
N ASN A 330 -3.50 25.92 2.70
CA ASN A 330 -4.90 25.98 3.09
C ASN A 330 -5.58 24.65 2.70
N VAL A 331 -6.04 23.92 3.68
CA VAL A 331 -6.66 22.58 3.51
C VAL A 331 -7.94 22.54 4.31
N LEU A 332 -9.08 22.31 3.66
CA LEU A 332 -10.41 22.27 4.31
C LEU A 332 -10.71 23.55 5.12
N GLU A 333 -10.31 24.72 4.59
CA GLU A 333 -10.44 26.04 5.25
C GLU A 333 -9.54 26.21 6.50
N GLU A 334 -8.67 25.22 6.79
CA GLU A 334 -7.72 25.24 7.89
C GLU A 334 -6.28 25.42 7.39
N SER A 335 -5.40 25.92 8.26
CA SER A 335 -3.97 26.01 7.97
C SER A 335 -3.28 24.69 8.27
N GLY A 336 -3.00 23.92 7.22
CA GLY A 336 -2.32 22.62 7.31
C GLY A 336 -0.81 22.74 7.07
N ILE A 337 -0.01 22.08 7.90
CA ILE A 337 1.42 21.95 7.69
C ILE A 337 1.66 20.86 6.65
N ALA A 338 2.21 21.21 5.50
CA ALA A 338 2.54 20.26 4.45
C ALA A 338 3.67 19.32 4.88
N LEU A 339 3.42 18.02 4.87
CA LEU A 339 4.41 16.98 5.14
C LEU A 339 4.96 16.47 3.80
N VAL A 340 6.19 16.82 3.51
CA VAL A 340 6.86 16.46 2.25
C VAL A 340 7.97 15.47 2.54
N ALA A 341 7.91 14.30 1.92
CA ALA A 341 8.98 13.31 2.01
C ALA A 341 10.28 13.88 1.41
N ASP A 342 11.39 13.55 2.04
CA ASP A 342 12.73 14.01 1.61
C ASP A 342 12.95 15.56 1.63
N SER A 343 12.15 16.28 2.41
CA SER A 343 12.27 17.76 2.53
C SER A 343 13.71 18.23 2.83
N THR A 344 14.47 17.44 3.59
CA THR A 344 15.89 17.74 3.89
C THR A 344 16.76 17.69 2.64
N LYS A 345 16.51 16.75 1.72
CA LYS A 345 17.25 16.64 0.46
C LYS A 345 16.88 17.76 -0.52
N ILE A 346 15.59 18.12 -0.55
CA ILE A 346 15.04 19.21 -1.34
C ILE A 346 15.70 20.52 -0.91
N LEU A 347 15.75 20.79 0.40
CA LEU A 347 16.44 21.95 0.97
C LEU A 347 17.96 21.94 0.69
N ALA A 348 18.61 20.78 0.77
CA ALA A 348 20.02 20.63 0.46
C ALA A 348 20.32 20.89 -1.03
N ALA A 349 19.38 20.60 -1.92
CA ALA A 349 19.45 20.92 -3.34
C ALA A 349 19.18 22.42 -3.65
N GLY A 350 18.80 23.21 -2.63
CA GLY A 350 18.49 24.64 -2.79
C GLY A 350 17.09 24.92 -3.32
N GLU A 351 16.23 23.92 -3.31
CA GLU A 351 14.82 24.00 -3.71
C GLU A 351 13.93 24.26 -2.49
N GLU A 352 12.79 24.93 -2.67
CA GLU A 352 11.82 25.11 -1.59
C GLU A 352 10.88 23.89 -1.50
N PRO A 353 10.75 23.27 -0.31
CA PRO A 353 9.75 22.23 -0.10
C PRO A 353 8.34 22.74 -0.39
N GLY A 354 7.61 22.07 -1.25
CA GLY A 354 6.25 22.46 -1.66
C GLY A 354 6.17 23.16 -3.03
N GLN A 355 7.28 23.71 -3.57
CA GLN A 355 7.33 24.19 -4.94
C GLN A 355 7.78 23.13 -5.96
N SER A 356 8.51 22.10 -5.53
CA SER A 356 8.90 21.02 -6.42
C SER A 356 7.74 20.02 -6.61
N SER A 357 6.71 20.42 -7.34
CA SER A 357 5.76 19.50 -7.98
C SER A 357 6.46 18.58 -9.00
N ARG A 358 7.78 18.62 -9.09
CA ARG A 358 8.62 17.98 -10.10
C ARG A 358 9.41 16.76 -9.62
N GLU A 359 9.47 16.46 -8.33
CA GLU A 359 9.94 15.13 -8.00
C GLU A 359 8.82 14.14 -8.28
N PRO A 360 9.05 13.16 -9.16
CA PRO A 360 8.26 11.96 -9.13
C PRO A 360 8.59 11.34 -7.77
N SER A 361 7.70 11.53 -6.76
CA SER A 361 7.70 10.60 -5.65
C SER A 361 7.73 9.24 -6.32
N ARG A 362 8.82 8.49 -6.17
CA ARG A 362 8.95 7.20 -6.83
C ARG A 362 7.66 6.45 -6.57
N ASP A 363 7.03 5.96 -7.64
CA ASP A 363 5.77 5.25 -7.57
C ASP A 363 5.86 4.21 -6.43
N PRO A 364 4.90 4.13 -5.51
CA PRO A 364 4.91 3.15 -4.44
C PRO A 364 5.12 1.71 -4.92
N LEU A 365 4.62 1.38 -6.11
CA LEU A 365 4.85 0.09 -6.75
C LEU A 365 6.33 -0.11 -7.12
N HIS A 366 6.97 0.91 -7.66
CA HIS A 366 8.40 0.89 -7.96
C HIS A 366 9.23 0.65 -6.69
N LEU A 367 8.96 1.40 -5.61
CA LEU A 367 9.64 1.24 -4.32
C LEU A 367 9.39 -0.13 -3.68
N ALA A 368 8.18 -0.67 -3.83
CA ALA A 368 7.85 -2.00 -3.34
C ALA A 368 8.67 -3.08 -4.04
N PHE A 369 8.82 -3.00 -5.36
CA PHE A 369 9.66 -3.94 -6.10
C PHE A 369 11.15 -3.72 -5.87
N GLU A 370 11.65 -2.49 -5.77
CA GLU A 370 13.04 -2.24 -5.35
C GLU A 370 13.34 -2.95 -4.02
N GLY A 371 12.47 -2.79 -3.01
CA GLY A 371 12.62 -3.45 -1.71
C GLY A 371 12.55 -4.97 -1.79
N PHE A 372 11.63 -5.53 -2.58
CA PHE A 372 11.52 -6.96 -2.80
C PHE A 372 12.77 -7.55 -3.44
N LEU A 373 13.24 -6.94 -4.53
CA LEU A 373 14.45 -7.40 -5.24
C LEU A 373 15.70 -7.28 -4.37
N ALA A 374 15.82 -6.22 -3.58
CA ALA A 374 16.90 -6.05 -2.61
C ALA A 374 16.87 -7.16 -1.55
N ALA A 375 15.69 -7.49 -1.00
CA ALA A 375 15.54 -8.58 -0.04
C ALA A 375 15.93 -9.94 -0.63
N VAL A 376 15.57 -10.21 -1.88
CA VAL A 376 15.99 -11.43 -2.62
C VAL A 376 17.50 -11.54 -2.72
N ARG A 377 18.21 -10.43 -2.78
CA ARG A 377 19.70 -10.36 -2.81
C ARG A 377 20.33 -10.24 -1.41
N GLY A 378 19.59 -10.57 -0.35
CA GLY A 378 20.10 -10.57 1.03
C GLY A 378 20.09 -9.20 1.71
N GLY A 379 19.40 -8.22 1.13
CA GLY A 379 19.14 -6.92 1.75
C GLY A 379 18.10 -6.97 2.87
N PRO A 380 17.62 -5.81 3.34
CA PRO A 380 16.62 -5.73 4.40
C PRO A 380 15.33 -6.50 4.04
N PRO A 381 14.58 -6.98 5.05
CA PRO A 381 13.26 -7.60 4.82
C PRO A 381 12.34 -6.67 4.03
N PRO A 382 11.42 -7.22 3.21
CA PRO A 382 10.49 -6.43 2.43
C PRO A 382 9.51 -5.65 3.33
N ALA A 383 8.97 -4.54 2.82
CA ALA A 383 8.09 -3.63 3.57
C ALA A 383 6.78 -4.28 4.06
N CYS A 384 6.33 -5.34 3.39
CA CYS A 384 5.12 -6.09 3.71
C CYS A 384 5.40 -7.58 3.70
N GLY A 385 5.66 -8.17 4.86
CA GLY A 385 5.84 -9.62 5.02
C GLY A 385 4.51 -10.38 5.05
N ALA A 386 4.61 -11.68 5.26
CA ALA A 386 3.45 -12.58 5.28
C ALA A 386 2.44 -12.23 6.39
N ARG A 387 2.93 -11.83 7.57
CA ARG A 387 2.07 -11.48 8.70
C ARG A 387 1.27 -10.20 8.42
N GLU A 388 1.93 -9.15 8.00
CA GLU A 388 1.30 -7.87 7.69
C GLU A 388 0.28 -8.02 6.56
N ALA A 389 0.64 -8.73 5.50
CA ALA A 389 -0.25 -8.99 4.38
C ALA A 389 -1.48 -9.81 4.78
N TYR A 390 -1.30 -10.80 5.66
CA TYR A 390 -2.40 -11.59 6.22
C TYR A 390 -3.32 -10.73 7.07
N GLN A 391 -2.76 -9.96 8.01
CA GLN A 391 -3.55 -9.11 8.92
C GLN A 391 -4.42 -8.10 8.16
N ALA A 392 -3.84 -7.41 7.18
CA ALA A 392 -4.59 -6.48 6.33
C ALA A 392 -5.69 -7.20 5.54
N THR A 393 -5.40 -8.37 4.97
CA THR A 393 -6.38 -9.19 4.26
C THR A 393 -7.50 -9.65 5.20
N ALA A 394 -7.16 -10.14 6.40
CA ALA A 394 -8.12 -10.62 7.38
C ALA A 394 -9.07 -9.50 7.86
N VAL A 395 -8.54 -8.30 8.13
CA VAL A 395 -9.36 -7.13 8.48
C VAL A 395 -10.32 -6.78 7.35
N ALA A 396 -9.83 -6.71 6.11
CA ALA A 396 -10.64 -6.34 4.96
C ALA A 396 -11.74 -7.38 4.65
N LEU A 397 -11.44 -8.67 4.76
CA LEU A 397 -12.40 -9.75 4.55
C LEU A 397 -13.49 -9.79 5.65
N GLN A 398 -13.13 -9.52 6.91
CA GLN A 398 -14.12 -9.44 7.99
C GLN A 398 -14.99 -8.19 7.86
N ALA A 399 -14.43 -7.08 7.37
CA ALA A 399 -15.20 -5.88 7.04
C ALA A 399 -16.17 -6.16 5.88
N GLU A 400 -15.74 -6.88 4.85
CA GLU A 400 -16.63 -7.32 3.76
C GLU A 400 -17.73 -8.27 4.26
N ALA A 401 -17.41 -9.17 5.20
CA ALA A 401 -18.40 -10.05 5.82
C ALA A 401 -19.47 -9.24 6.57
N ALA A 402 -19.08 -8.20 7.31
CA ALA A 402 -20.01 -7.30 7.98
C ALA A 402 -20.90 -6.52 6.98
N VAL A 403 -20.32 -6.06 5.87
CA VAL A 403 -21.05 -5.41 4.77
C VAL A 403 -22.10 -6.35 4.17
N ARG A 404 -21.75 -7.61 3.94
CA ARG A 404 -22.66 -8.62 3.38
C ARG A 404 -23.77 -9.02 4.35
N ALA A 405 -23.45 -9.07 5.64
CA ALA A 405 -24.40 -9.43 6.68
C ALA A 405 -25.29 -8.27 7.14
N GLY A 406 -24.86 -7.02 6.96
CA GLY A 406 -25.52 -5.83 7.48
C GLY A 406 -25.55 -5.79 9.01
N THR A 407 -24.58 -6.44 9.68
CA THR A 407 -24.54 -6.60 11.13
C THR A 407 -23.14 -6.35 11.67
N ARG A 408 -23.03 -6.18 13.00
CA ARG A 408 -21.75 -6.12 13.69
C ARG A 408 -21.09 -7.51 13.72
N VAL A 409 -19.86 -7.59 13.22
CA VAL A 409 -19.01 -8.77 13.24
C VAL A 409 -17.86 -8.54 14.23
N PRO A 410 -17.73 -9.36 15.29
CA PRO A 410 -16.57 -9.31 16.17
C PRO A 410 -15.33 -9.85 15.44
N ILE A 411 -14.18 -9.26 15.72
CA ILE A 411 -12.88 -9.66 15.17
C ILE A 411 -12.04 -10.18 16.33
N SER A 412 -11.83 -11.50 16.38
CA SER A 412 -11.00 -12.07 17.42
C SER A 412 -9.51 -11.91 17.09
N PRO A 413 -8.63 -11.72 18.10
CA PRO A 413 -7.18 -11.63 17.88
C PRO A 413 -6.62 -12.84 17.14
N GLU A 414 -7.14 -14.05 17.41
CA GLU A 414 -6.72 -15.31 16.79
C GLU A 414 -7.01 -15.30 15.27
N SER A 415 -8.10 -14.65 14.85
CA SER A 415 -8.45 -14.53 13.43
C SER A 415 -7.48 -13.63 12.67
N LEU A 416 -6.72 -12.78 13.36
CA LEU A 416 -5.73 -11.85 12.81
C LEU A 416 -4.30 -12.39 12.86
N GLU A 417 -4.08 -13.55 13.44
CA GLU A 417 -2.79 -14.22 13.42
C GLU A 417 -2.80 -15.37 12.41
N PRO A 418 -1.76 -15.49 11.57
CA PRO A 418 -1.68 -16.57 10.59
C PRO A 418 -1.27 -17.91 11.21
N ALA A 419 -1.51 -18.11 12.51
CA ALA A 419 -1.17 -19.26 13.37
C ALA A 419 0.10 -20.02 12.99
#